data_3e4a702cd754f900aca6f0545082a328
#
_entry.id   3e4a702cd754f900aca6f0545082a328
#
_cell.length_a   1.000
_cell.length_b   1.000
_cell.length_c   1.000
_cell.angle_alpha   90.00
_cell.angle_beta   90.00
_cell.angle_gamma   90.00
#
_symmetry.space_group_name_H-M   'P 1'
#
loop_
_entity.id
_entity.type
_entity.pdbx_description
1 polymer ?
#
loop_
_entity_poly.entity_id
_entity_poly.type
_entity_poly.pdbx_seq_one_letter_code
_entity_poly.pdbx_strand_id
1 'polypeptide(L)'
;SKAMLNQMGFLDENEVIDHLSGGQKKKVALAAALMAPCDILLLDEPTNHLNSDMILWLEQTLIRRKGALVMVTHDRYFLDRVCNRIVEIDKGKLYNYQTNFEGFLEAKAAREDMELATYQKNKNILRIELEWMKRGARARSTKQKAHIQRYEELKNTTKAPVQDGKVEVNTVSSRLGKKTLELEHISKGFGGRELIHDFSYAFRRQDR
;
A
#
# COMPACT_ATOMS: atom_id res chain seq x y z
N SER A 1 -8.41 19.97 -25.31
CA SER A 1 -7.36 18.94 -25.49
C SER A 1 -5.96 19.54 -25.49
N LYS A 2 -5.66 20.56 -26.34
CA LYS A 2 -4.33 21.20 -26.42
C LYS A 2 -3.83 21.73 -25.07
N ALA A 3 -4.66 22.48 -24.35
CA ALA A 3 -4.29 23.03 -23.04
C ALA A 3 -3.90 21.95 -22.03
N MET A 4 -4.53 20.79 -22.07
CA MET A 4 -4.22 19.67 -21.17
C MET A 4 -2.87 19.01 -21.52
N LEU A 5 -2.57 18.82 -22.79
CA LEU A 5 -1.28 18.28 -23.23
C LEU A 5 -0.13 19.25 -22.90
N ASN A 6 -0.31 20.54 -23.12
CA ASN A 6 0.66 21.57 -22.75
C ASN A 6 0.92 21.54 -21.23
N GLN A 7 -0.12 21.39 -20.41
CA GLN A 7 0.01 21.30 -18.95
C GLN A 7 0.75 20.04 -18.51
N MET A 8 0.67 18.95 -19.28
CA MET A 8 1.43 17.72 -19.07
C MET A 8 2.86 17.76 -19.63
N GLY A 9 3.29 18.90 -20.17
CA GLY A 9 4.65 19.15 -20.66
C GLY A 9 4.89 18.71 -22.10
N PHE A 10 3.83 18.50 -22.90
CA PHE A 10 3.95 18.25 -24.34
C PHE A 10 3.91 19.59 -25.09
N LEU A 11 5.01 19.91 -25.78
CA LEU A 11 5.14 21.12 -26.56
C LEU A 11 4.68 20.92 -28.01
N ASP A 12 4.82 19.71 -28.55
CA ASP A 12 4.39 19.32 -29.90
C ASP A 12 3.24 18.30 -29.81
N GLU A 13 2.09 18.71 -30.35
CA GLU A 13 0.87 17.89 -30.39
C GLU A 13 0.94 16.82 -31.50
N ASN A 14 1.85 16.94 -32.43
CA ASN A 14 2.01 16.03 -33.57
C ASN A 14 3.12 14.99 -33.32
N GLU A 15 3.70 14.99 -32.12
CA GLU A 15 4.73 13.98 -31.78
C GLU A 15 4.14 12.58 -31.84
N VAL A 16 4.85 11.68 -32.53
CA VAL A 16 4.40 10.30 -32.70
C VAL A 16 4.52 9.54 -31.37
N ILE A 17 3.44 8.89 -30.95
CA ILE A 17 3.36 8.18 -29.64
C ILE A 17 4.49 7.14 -29.49
N ASP A 18 4.92 6.52 -30.58
CA ASP A 18 5.97 5.49 -30.53
C ASP A 18 7.33 6.06 -30.10
N HIS A 19 7.59 7.33 -30.35
CA HIS A 19 8.83 8.01 -29.96
C HIS A 19 8.83 8.48 -28.51
N LEU A 20 7.67 8.45 -27.82
CA LEU A 20 7.53 8.89 -26.45
C LEU A 20 8.18 7.90 -25.48
N SER A 21 8.80 8.43 -24.43
CA SER A 21 9.25 7.63 -23.29
C SER A 21 8.07 6.95 -22.56
N GLY A 22 8.33 5.89 -21.79
CA GLY A 22 7.28 5.20 -21.03
C GLY A 22 6.51 6.13 -20.08
N GLY A 23 7.19 7.10 -19.46
CA GLY A 23 6.55 8.10 -18.60
C GLY A 23 5.67 9.07 -19.40
N GLN A 24 6.11 9.49 -20.59
CA GLN A 24 5.32 10.34 -21.48
C GLN A 24 4.08 9.62 -22.01
N LYS A 25 4.21 8.34 -22.39
CA LYS A 25 3.05 7.49 -22.79
C LYS A 25 2.00 7.41 -21.70
N LYS A 26 2.41 7.24 -20.44
CA LYS A 26 1.49 7.24 -19.29
C LYS A 26 0.78 8.58 -19.12
N LYS A 27 1.48 9.71 -19.29
CA LYS A 27 0.88 11.04 -19.22
C LYS A 27 -0.18 11.24 -20.32
N VAL A 28 0.10 10.81 -21.55
CA VAL A 28 -0.88 10.88 -22.67
C VAL A 28 -2.10 10.02 -22.36
N ALA A 29 -1.90 8.79 -21.85
CA ALA A 29 -2.99 7.90 -21.45
C ALA A 29 -3.86 8.52 -20.34
N LEU A 30 -3.23 9.15 -19.34
CA LEU A 30 -3.93 9.87 -18.27
C LEU A 30 -4.75 11.04 -18.84
N ALA A 31 -4.15 11.85 -19.74
CA ALA A 31 -4.87 12.93 -20.40
C ALA A 31 -6.10 12.41 -21.17
N ALA A 32 -5.95 11.34 -21.92
CA ALA A 32 -7.05 10.72 -22.65
C ALA A 32 -8.16 10.23 -21.72
N ALA A 33 -7.81 9.58 -20.62
CA ALA A 33 -8.78 9.10 -19.62
C ALA A 33 -9.54 10.25 -18.94
N LEU A 34 -8.86 11.36 -18.63
CA LEU A 34 -9.48 12.54 -18.03
C LEU A 34 -10.43 13.28 -18.99
N MET A 35 -10.15 13.22 -20.29
CA MET A 35 -10.99 13.86 -21.33
C MET A 35 -12.18 12.98 -21.75
N ALA A 36 -12.11 11.67 -21.54
CA ALA A 36 -13.18 10.77 -21.94
C ALA A 36 -14.44 11.04 -21.11
N PRO A 37 -15.61 11.18 -21.77
CA PRO A 37 -16.88 11.24 -21.06
C PRO A 37 -17.19 9.87 -20.47
N CYS A 38 -17.11 9.75 -19.14
CA CYS A 38 -17.43 8.51 -18.42
C CYS A 38 -18.01 8.81 -17.06
N ASP A 39 -18.92 7.96 -16.60
CA ASP A 39 -19.57 8.06 -15.29
C ASP A 39 -18.65 7.57 -14.17
N ILE A 40 -17.77 6.62 -14.49
CA ILE A 40 -16.80 6.04 -13.54
C ILE A 40 -15.40 6.13 -14.15
N LEU A 41 -14.48 6.77 -13.43
CA LEU A 41 -13.08 6.85 -13.78
C LEU A 41 -12.27 5.93 -12.86
N LEU A 42 -11.48 5.04 -13.46
CA LEU A 42 -10.57 4.14 -12.74
C LEU A 42 -9.13 4.59 -12.99
N LEU A 43 -8.40 4.87 -11.92
CA LEU A 43 -6.99 5.28 -11.98
C LEU A 43 -6.13 4.36 -11.12
N ASP A 44 -5.03 3.90 -11.70
CA ASP A 44 -4.02 3.10 -11.01
C ASP A 44 -2.71 3.87 -10.97
N GLU A 45 -2.28 4.24 -9.74
CA GLU A 45 -1.07 5.01 -9.45
C GLU A 45 -0.92 6.26 -10.34
N PRO A 46 -1.91 7.18 -10.38
CA PRO A 46 -1.93 8.28 -11.33
C PRO A 46 -0.86 9.35 -11.07
N THR A 47 -0.30 9.40 -9.87
CA THR A 47 0.75 10.36 -9.48
C THR A 47 2.14 9.93 -9.92
N ASN A 48 2.33 8.68 -10.31
CA ASN A 48 3.61 8.16 -10.74
C ASN A 48 4.11 8.89 -12.00
N HIS A 49 5.36 9.31 -11.99
CA HIS A 49 6.04 10.04 -13.06
C HIS A 49 5.52 11.48 -13.31
N LEU A 50 4.74 12.02 -12.38
CA LEU A 50 4.32 13.42 -12.41
C LEU A 50 5.23 14.27 -11.51
N ASN A 51 5.48 15.51 -11.91
CA ASN A 51 6.10 16.50 -11.05
C ASN A 51 5.04 17.13 -10.11
N SER A 52 5.49 17.90 -9.13
CA SER A 52 4.62 18.50 -8.11
C SER A 52 3.51 19.38 -8.70
N ASP A 53 3.83 20.17 -9.74
CA ASP A 53 2.85 21.05 -10.38
C ASP A 53 1.75 20.27 -11.10
N MET A 54 2.13 19.15 -11.73
CA MET A 54 1.18 18.26 -12.39
C MET A 54 0.31 17.50 -11.39
N ILE A 55 0.85 17.12 -10.24
CA ILE A 55 0.09 16.49 -9.17
C ILE A 55 -0.98 17.46 -8.65
N LEU A 56 -0.62 18.70 -8.38
CA LEU A 56 -1.56 19.76 -7.96
C LEU A 56 -2.64 20.00 -9.00
N TRP A 57 -2.27 20.06 -10.26
CA TRP A 57 -3.22 20.22 -11.35
C TRP A 57 -4.19 19.01 -11.46
N LEU A 58 -3.65 17.78 -11.36
CA LEU A 58 -4.46 16.56 -11.39
C LEU A 58 -5.45 16.52 -10.23
N GLU A 59 -5.01 16.87 -9.02
CA GLU A 59 -5.83 16.99 -7.81
C GLU A 59 -7.02 17.92 -8.07
N GLN A 60 -6.78 19.14 -8.54
CA GLN A 60 -7.84 20.09 -8.83
C GLN A 60 -8.79 19.62 -9.93
N THR A 61 -8.28 18.90 -10.92
CA THR A 61 -9.07 18.35 -12.01
C THR A 61 -9.99 17.25 -11.52
N LEU A 62 -9.50 16.34 -10.67
CA LEU A 62 -10.28 15.24 -10.12
C LEU A 62 -11.34 15.72 -9.10
N ILE A 63 -11.01 16.71 -8.27
CA ILE A 63 -11.98 17.29 -7.31
C ILE A 63 -13.16 17.95 -8.04
N ARG A 64 -12.91 18.59 -9.18
CA ARG A 64 -13.97 19.25 -9.99
C ARG A 64 -14.77 18.29 -10.85
N ARG A 65 -14.30 17.05 -11.00
CA ARG A 65 -14.95 16.07 -11.86
C ARG A 65 -16.31 15.66 -11.30
N LYS A 66 -17.30 15.58 -12.19
CA LYS A 66 -18.59 14.93 -11.91
C LYS A 66 -18.47 13.43 -12.21
N GLY A 67 -19.11 12.58 -11.42
CA GLY A 67 -19.06 11.12 -11.55
C GLY A 67 -18.22 10.44 -10.47
N ALA A 68 -18.21 9.12 -10.52
CA ALA A 68 -17.48 8.32 -9.56
C ALA A 68 -15.99 8.21 -9.93
N LEU A 69 -15.12 8.28 -8.92
CA LEU A 69 -13.69 8.05 -9.05
C LEU A 69 -13.31 6.84 -8.18
N VAL A 70 -12.65 5.87 -8.78
CA VAL A 70 -12.00 4.77 -8.06
C VAL A 70 -10.51 4.85 -8.37
N MET A 71 -9.70 4.89 -7.33
CA MET A 71 -8.27 5.10 -7.47
C MET A 71 -7.49 4.16 -6.57
N VAL A 72 -6.38 3.65 -7.08
CA VAL A 72 -5.34 2.96 -6.32
C VAL A 72 -4.13 3.88 -6.28
N THR A 73 -3.61 4.18 -5.08
CA THR A 73 -2.40 4.99 -4.93
C THR A 73 -1.71 4.72 -3.59
N HIS A 74 -0.38 4.91 -3.59
CA HIS A 74 0.45 4.94 -2.38
C HIS A 74 0.66 6.37 -1.86
N ASP A 75 0.23 7.39 -2.60
CA ASP A 75 0.33 8.78 -2.19
C ASP A 75 -0.83 9.15 -1.25
N ARG A 76 -0.55 9.09 0.06
CA ARG A 76 -1.52 9.39 1.12
C ARG A 76 -2.02 10.84 1.07
N TYR A 77 -1.16 11.79 0.70
CA TYR A 77 -1.54 13.21 0.65
C TYR A 77 -2.50 13.49 -0.51
N PHE A 78 -2.24 12.86 -1.64
CA PHE A 78 -3.12 12.93 -2.80
C PHE A 78 -4.47 12.26 -2.51
N LEU A 79 -4.45 11.10 -1.85
CA LEU A 79 -5.66 10.37 -1.45
C LEU A 79 -6.54 11.21 -0.53
N ASP A 80 -5.98 11.84 0.50
CA ASP A 80 -6.72 12.64 1.47
C ASP A 80 -7.39 13.88 0.86
N ARG A 81 -6.81 14.41 -0.21
CA ARG A 81 -7.35 15.59 -0.88
C ARG A 81 -8.43 15.28 -1.91
N VAL A 82 -8.32 14.14 -2.57
CA VAL A 82 -9.17 13.77 -3.70
C VAL A 82 -10.30 12.83 -3.31
N CYS A 83 -10.08 11.93 -2.35
CA CYS A 83 -11.01 10.88 -1.98
C CYS A 83 -11.75 11.20 -0.68
N ASN A 84 -13.02 10.80 -0.61
CA ASN A 84 -13.86 10.92 0.58
C ASN A 84 -14.12 9.57 1.26
N ARG A 85 -13.59 8.50 0.70
CA ARG A 85 -13.78 7.11 1.15
C ARG A 85 -12.55 6.28 0.82
N ILE A 86 -12.15 5.44 1.74
CA ILE A 86 -11.09 4.45 1.55
C ILE A 86 -11.71 3.05 1.60
N VAL A 87 -11.32 2.21 0.66
CA VAL A 87 -11.71 0.80 0.62
C VAL A 87 -10.46 -0.05 0.71
N GLU A 88 -10.36 -0.82 1.78
CA GLU A 88 -9.28 -1.77 1.99
C GLU A 88 -9.71 -3.17 1.54
N ILE A 89 -8.83 -3.85 0.81
CA ILE A 89 -8.95 -5.27 0.52
C ILE A 89 -7.99 -6.02 1.42
N ASP A 90 -8.50 -6.74 2.40
CA ASP A 90 -7.68 -7.50 3.34
C ASP A 90 -8.23 -8.93 3.50
N LYS A 91 -7.39 -9.94 3.29
CA LYS A 91 -7.72 -11.37 3.45
C LYS A 91 -9.01 -11.79 2.71
N GLY A 92 -9.23 -11.23 1.50
CA GLY A 92 -10.39 -11.50 0.67
C GLY A 92 -11.69 -10.82 1.13
N LYS A 93 -11.61 -9.88 2.06
CA LYS A 93 -12.74 -9.06 2.52
C LYS A 93 -12.53 -7.61 2.12
N LEU A 94 -13.65 -6.90 1.93
CA LEU A 94 -13.67 -5.48 1.67
C LEU A 94 -14.08 -4.75 2.95
N TYR A 95 -13.25 -3.80 3.37
CA TYR A 95 -13.54 -2.91 4.48
C TYR A 95 -13.67 -1.49 3.95
N ASN A 96 -14.70 -0.79 4.39
CA ASN A 96 -15.09 0.50 3.86
C ASN A 96 -15.01 1.55 4.96
N TYR A 97 -14.22 2.60 4.74
CA TYR A 97 -13.96 3.67 5.70
C TYR A 97 -14.34 5.01 5.09
N GLN A 98 -15.28 5.71 5.72
CA GLN A 98 -15.68 7.07 5.33
C GLN A 98 -14.87 8.09 6.13
N THR A 99 -13.58 8.12 5.90
CA THR A 99 -12.62 8.96 6.64
C THR A 99 -11.40 9.24 5.79
N ASN A 100 -10.53 10.15 6.25
CA ASN A 100 -9.21 10.41 5.71
C ASN A 100 -8.24 9.25 6.05
N PHE A 101 -7.00 9.35 5.54
CA PHE A 101 -6.01 8.28 5.71
C PHE A 101 -5.63 8.04 7.18
N GLU A 102 -5.53 9.10 8.00
CA GLU A 102 -5.25 8.97 9.43
C GLU A 102 -6.36 8.21 10.17
N GLY A 103 -7.61 8.60 9.98
CA GLY A 103 -8.75 7.90 10.56
C GLY A 103 -8.93 6.47 10.02
N PHE A 104 -8.49 6.20 8.79
CA PHE A 104 -8.41 4.83 8.28
C PHE A 104 -7.40 4.00 9.07
N LEU A 105 -6.19 4.53 9.35
CA LEU A 105 -5.19 3.81 10.13
C LEU A 105 -5.67 3.51 11.54
N GLU A 106 -6.31 4.46 12.20
CA GLU A 106 -6.90 4.28 13.53
C GLU A 106 -8.00 3.21 13.53
N ALA A 107 -8.93 3.29 12.58
CA ALA A 107 -10.00 2.33 12.44
C ALA A 107 -9.50 0.92 12.10
N LYS A 108 -8.46 0.82 11.28
CA LYS A 108 -7.79 -0.44 10.96
C LYS A 108 -7.14 -1.04 12.20
N ALA A 109 -6.37 -0.26 12.96
CA ALA A 109 -5.73 -0.71 14.20
C ALA A 109 -6.77 -1.19 15.21
N ALA A 110 -7.85 -0.44 15.43
CA ALA A 110 -8.93 -0.83 16.32
C ALA A 110 -9.63 -2.14 15.89
N ARG A 111 -9.80 -2.34 14.58
CA ARG A 111 -10.35 -3.59 14.03
C ARG A 111 -9.43 -4.78 14.31
N GLU A 112 -8.13 -4.62 14.05
CA GLU A 112 -7.13 -5.68 14.27
C GLU A 112 -7.04 -6.06 15.76
N ASP A 113 -7.06 -5.08 16.66
CA ASP A 113 -7.08 -5.31 18.10
C ASP A 113 -8.35 -6.06 18.54
N MET A 114 -9.50 -5.71 17.99
CA MET A 114 -10.77 -6.38 18.28
C MET A 114 -10.79 -7.83 17.77
N GLU A 115 -10.24 -8.09 16.58
CA GLU A 115 -10.07 -9.43 16.02
C GLU A 115 -9.15 -10.27 16.90
N LEU A 116 -8.04 -9.71 17.38
CA LEU A 116 -7.09 -10.37 18.26
C LEU A 116 -7.72 -10.70 19.62
N ALA A 117 -8.43 -9.75 20.22
CA ALA A 117 -9.13 -9.94 21.49
C ALA A 117 -10.21 -11.04 21.37
N THR A 118 -10.96 -11.05 20.27
CA THR A 118 -11.97 -12.08 19.98
C THR A 118 -11.33 -13.45 19.82
N TYR A 119 -10.21 -13.53 19.11
CA TYR A 119 -9.46 -14.78 18.97
C TYR A 119 -8.97 -15.31 20.33
N GLN A 120 -8.39 -14.47 21.17
CA GLN A 120 -7.92 -14.86 22.49
C GLN A 120 -9.06 -15.33 23.39
N LYS A 121 -10.20 -14.63 23.37
CA LYS A 121 -11.42 -15.03 24.08
C LYS A 121 -11.89 -16.42 23.63
N ASN A 122 -12.01 -16.63 22.34
CA ASN A 122 -12.44 -17.92 21.78
C ASN A 122 -11.45 -19.04 22.10
N LYS A 123 -10.15 -18.78 22.04
CA LYS A 123 -9.10 -19.73 22.43
C LYS A 123 -9.22 -20.14 23.90
N ASN A 124 -9.53 -19.21 24.79
CA ASN A 124 -9.75 -19.52 26.22
C ASN A 124 -11.01 -20.37 26.42
N ILE A 125 -12.11 -20.06 25.73
CA ILE A 125 -13.33 -20.87 25.77
C ILE A 125 -13.05 -22.27 25.27
N LEU A 126 -12.36 -22.44 24.15
CA LEU A 126 -11.99 -23.74 23.60
C LEU A 126 -11.13 -24.55 24.58
N ARG A 127 -10.22 -23.92 25.32
CA ARG A 127 -9.41 -24.57 26.34
C ARG A 127 -10.27 -25.10 27.50
N ILE A 128 -11.19 -24.27 27.98
CA ILE A 128 -12.10 -24.65 29.08
C ILE A 128 -13.01 -25.80 28.66
N GLU A 129 -13.60 -25.72 27.45
CA GLU A 129 -14.46 -26.78 26.92
C GLU A 129 -13.69 -28.09 26.71
N LEU A 130 -12.44 -28.02 26.25
CA LEU A 130 -11.56 -29.18 26.10
C LEU A 130 -11.24 -29.83 27.43
N GLU A 131 -10.93 -29.05 28.48
CA GLU A 131 -10.69 -29.55 29.83
C GLU A 131 -11.94 -30.22 30.42
N TRP A 132 -13.11 -29.62 30.17
CA TRP A 132 -14.37 -30.20 30.59
C TRP A 132 -14.63 -31.57 29.94
N MET A 133 -14.39 -31.67 28.62
CA MET A 133 -14.50 -32.94 27.89
C MET A 133 -13.52 -34.01 28.42
N LYS A 134 -12.26 -33.62 28.72
CA LYS A 134 -11.23 -34.54 29.26
C LYS A 134 -11.56 -35.10 30.66
N ARG A 135 -12.27 -34.32 31.47
CA ARG A 135 -12.67 -34.79 32.85
C ARG A 135 -13.76 -35.85 32.81
N GLY A 136 -14.19 -36.32 31.66
CA GLY A 136 -15.14 -37.41 31.52
C GLY A 136 -16.49 -37.09 32.16
N ALA A 137 -17.23 -36.16 31.55
CA ALA A 137 -18.60 -35.89 31.98
C ALA A 137 -19.40 -37.19 31.91
N ARG A 138 -19.68 -37.75 33.07
CA ARG A 138 -20.60 -38.90 33.20
C ARG A 138 -21.96 -38.42 32.72
N ALA A 139 -22.34 -38.74 31.52
CA ALA A 139 -23.70 -39.02 31.13
C ALA A 139 -23.88 -38.92 29.57
N ARG A 140 -24.55 -39.89 29.06
CA ARG A 140 -25.18 -39.92 27.73
C ARG A 140 -26.35 -38.93 27.67
N SER A 141 -26.13 -37.64 27.94
CA SER A 141 -27.20 -36.66 27.96
C SER A 141 -27.15 -35.75 26.73
N THR A 142 -28.31 -35.28 26.30
CA THR A 142 -28.49 -34.32 25.20
C THR A 142 -27.63 -33.07 25.36
N LYS A 143 -27.34 -32.66 26.60
CA LYS A 143 -26.43 -31.54 26.95
C LYS A 143 -24.99 -31.78 26.52
N GLN A 144 -24.49 -33.01 26.58
CA GLN A 144 -23.13 -33.33 26.15
C GLN A 144 -22.96 -33.21 24.63
N LYS A 145 -23.96 -33.64 23.85
CA LYS A 145 -23.96 -33.47 22.39
C LYS A 145 -23.94 -32.00 22.02
N ALA A 146 -24.74 -31.17 22.68
CA ALA A 146 -24.77 -29.74 22.44
C ALA A 146 -23.43 -29.05 22.76
N HIS A 147 -22.71 -29.48 23.83
CA HIS A 147 -21.37 -28.95 24.13
C HIS A 147 -20.33 -29.35 23.08
N ILE A 148 -20.34 -30.60 22.63
CA ILE A 148 -19.41 -31.07 21.58
C ILE A 148 -19.66 -30.29 20.28
N GLN A 149 -20.90 -30.15 19.87
CA GLN A 149 -21.26 -29.43 18.68
C GLN A 149 -20.79 -27.96 18.76
N ARG A 150 -21.04 -27.30 19.88
CA ARG A 150 -20.59 -25.92 20.11
C ARG A 150 -19.07 -25.79 20.09
N TYR A 151 -18.34 -26.75 20.65
CA TYR A 151 -16.90 -26.81 20.61
C TYR A 151 -16.39 -26.93 19.14
N GLU A 152 -16.98 -27.82 18.37
CA GLU A 152 -16.61 -28.04 16.96
C GLU A 152 -16.89 -26.81 16.11
N GLU A 153 -18.04 -26.18 16.27
CA GLU A 153 -18.40 -24.93 15.61
C GLU A 153 -17.43 -23.82 15.96
N LEU A 154 -17.14 -23.63 17.24
CA LEU A 154 -16.20 -22.60 17.71
C LEU A 154 -14.78 -22.89 17.22
N LYS A 155 -14.33 -24.14 17.22
CA LYS A 155 -13.02 -24.55 16.71
C LYS A 155 -12.87 -24.25 15.22
N ASN A 156 -13.91 -24.52 14.42
CA ASN A 156 -13.89 -24.30 12.98
C ASN A 156 -13.93 -22.80 12.62
N THR A 157 -14.58 -21.98 13.44
CA THR A 157 -14.67 -20.52 13.23
C THR A 157 -13.49 -19.75 13.81
N THR A 158 -12.80 -20.32 14.83
CA THR A 158 -11.66 -19.67 15.49
C THR A 158 -10.38 -19.91 14.69
N LYS A 159 -10.10 -19.02 13.73
CA LYS A 159 -8.82 -19.00 13.01
C LYS A 159 -7.92 -17.96 13.66
N ALA A 160 -6.64 -18.28 13.81
CA ALA A 160 -5.66 -17.29 14.26
C ALA A 160 -5.64 -16.11 13.27
N PRO A 161 -5.74 -14.86 13.73
CA PRO A 161 -5.51 -13.73 12.85
C PRO A 161 -4.11 -13.87 12.27
N VAL A 162 -4.00 -13.79 10.95
CA VAL A 162 -2.72 -13.75 10.28
C VAL A 162 -2.15 -12.37 10.61
N GLN A 163 -1.20 -12.32 11.51
CA GLN A 163 -0.41 -11.11 11.69
C GLN A 163 0.46 -10.96 10.45
N ASP A 164 0.31 -9.87 9.75
CA ASP A 164 1.30 -9.46 8.76
C ASP A 164 2.62 -9.39 9.51
N GLY A 165 3.53 -10.31 9.17
CA GLY A 165 4.81 -10.41 9.87
C GLY A 165 5.48 -9.05 9.81
N LYS A 166 5.64 -8.42 10.98
CA LYS A 166 6.59 -7.31 11.08
C LYS A 166 7.90 -7.90 10.61
N VAL A 167 8.35 -7.50 9.44
CA VAL A 167 9.71 -7.81 9.00
C VAL A 167 10.60 -7.04 9.96
N GLU A 168 10.95 -7.66 11.07
CA GLU A 168 12.06 -7.19 11.89
C GLU A 168 13.30 -7.41 11.02
N VAL A 169 13.67 -6.36 10.31
CA VAL A 169 14.98 -6.28 9.70
C VAL A 169 15.96 -6.13 10.87
N ASN A 170 16.33 -7.25 11.46
CA ASN A 170 17.47 -7.31 12.36
C ASN A 170 18.71 -7.05 11.49
N THR A 171 18.97 -5.79 11.23
CA THR A 171 20.28 -5.35 10.75
C THR A 171 21.26 -5.67 11.88
N VAL A 172 21.96 -6.80 11.73
CA VAL A 172 23.16 -7.06 12.51
C VAL A 172 24.12 -5.93 12.14
N SER A 173 24.11 -4.89 12.94
CA SER A 173 25.05 -3.79 12.84
C SER A 173 26.44 -4.35 13.19
N SER A 174 27.10 -4.95 12.20
CA SER A 174 28.54 -5.19 12.30
C SER A 174 29.20 -3.83 12.46
N ARG A 175 30.09 -3.69 13.43
CA ARG A 175 30.88 -2.47 13.62
C ARG A 175 31.71 -2.24 12.37
N LEU A 176 31.17 -1.47 11.43
CA LEU A 176 31.94 -0.92 10.32
C LEU A 176 33.03 -0.02 10.89
N GLY A 177 34.26 -0.20 10.43
CA GLY A 177 35.41 0.63 10.79
C GLY A 177 35.17 2.12 10.48
N LYS A 178 36.10 2.98 10.83
CA LYS A 178 35.98 4.43 10.59
C LYS A 178 35.80 4.81 9.11
N LYS A 179 36.30 3.99 8.18
CA LYS A 179 36.17 4.15 6.71
C LYS A 179 35.31 3.01 6.19
N THR A 180 34.26 3.35 5.44
CA THR A 180 33.30 2.37 4.89
C THR A 180 33.57 2.04 3.44
N LEU A 181 33.87 3.04 2.63
CA LEU A 181 34.18 2.92 1.20
C LEU A 181 35.14 4.05 0.81
N GLU A 182 36.23 3.72 0.18
CA GLU A 182 37.19 4.66 -0.42
C GLU A 182 37.17 4.50 -1.93
N LEU A 183 36.95 5.59 -2.64
CA LEU A 183 37.05 5.69 -4.07
C LEU A 183 38.34 6.44 -4.39
N GLU A 184 39.25 5.85 -5.17
CA GLU A 184 40.49 6.47 -5.54
C GLU A 184 40.61 6.55 -7.06
N HIS A 185 40.87 7.76 -7.56
CA HIS A 185 41.15 8.02 -8.98
C HIS A 185 40.20 7.38 -9.97
N ILE A 186 38.87 7.45 -9.68
CA ILE A 186 37.85 6.85 -10.53
C ILE A 186 37.55 7.74 -11.72
N SER A 187 37.70 7.21 -12.92
CA SER A 187 37.29 7.84 -14.18
C SER A 187 36.32 6.93 -14.92
N LYS A 188 35.22 7.50 -15.46
CA LYS A 188 34.23 6.76 -16.24
C LYS A 188 33.65 7.61 -17.35
N GLY A 189 33.63 7.06 -18.54
CA GLY A 189 32.98 7.65 -19.71
C GLY A 189 32.02 6.70 -20.40
N PHE A 190 31.08 7.25 -21.15
CA PHE A 190 30.15 6.54 -22.03
C PHE A 190 30.03 7.26 -23.37
N GLY A 191 30.03 6.52 -24.44
CA GLY A 191 29.81 7.04 -25.80
C GLY A 191 30.81 8.12 -26.21
N GLY A 192 32.08 8.03 -25.79
CA GLY A 192 33.13 8.99 -26.11
C GLY A 192 33.12 10.27 -25.25
N ARG A 193 32.17 10.40 -24.31
CA ARG A 193 32.12 11.51 -23.33
C ARG A 193 32.54 11.00 -21.98
N GLU A 194 33.56 11.63 -21.39
CA GLU A 194 33.98 11.39 -20.03
C GLU A 194 32.99 12.06 -19.06
N LEU A 195 32.41 11.30 -18.14
CA LEU A 195 31.39 11.77 -17.20
C LEU A 195 31.98 11.97 -15.80
N ILE A 196 32.98 11.19 -15.44
CA ILE A 196 33.70 11.29 -14.16
C ILE A 196 35.17 11.26 -14.49
N HIS A 197 35.92 12.24 -13.99
CA HIS A 197 37.35 12.35 -14.21
C HIS A 197 38.08 12.45 -12.87
N ASP A 198 39.00 11.53 -12.63
CA ASP A 198 39.90 11.48 -11.48
C ASP A 198 39.23 11.77 -10.13
N PHE A 199 38.09 11.14 -9.92
CA PHE A 199 37.28 11.33 -8.71
C PHE A 199 37.80 10.46 -7.55
N SER A 200 38.13 11.11 -6.43
CA SER A 200 38.54 10.44 -5.19
C SER A 200 37.67 10.91 -4.04
N TYR A 201 37.09 9.97 -3.30
CA TYR A 201 36.24 10.27 -2.14
C TYR A 201 36.24 9.12 -1.13
N ALA A 202 36.32 9.49 0.15
CA ALA A 202 36.22 8.52 1.26
C ALA A 202 34.90 8.73 2.00
N PHE A 203 33.98 7.76 1.86
CA PHE A 203 32.69 7.77 2.57
C PHE A 203 32.91 7.52 4.07
N ARG A 204 32.36 8.37 4.89
CA ARG A 204 32.37 8.28 6.34
C ARG A 204 31.04 7.76 6.86
N ARG A 205 31.01 7.24 8.08
CA ARG A 205 29.82 6.59 8.69
C ARG A 205 28.56 7.48 8.74
N GLN A 206 28.68 8.79 8.60
CA GLN A 206 27.57 9.75 8.71
C GLN A 206 27.29 10.51 7.41
N ASP A 207 27.98 10.17 6.32
CA ASP A 207 27.70 10.77 5.02
C ASP A 207 26.35 10.29 4.49
N ARG A 208 25.52 11.25 4.06
CA ARG A 208 24.17 11.01 3.48
C ARG A 208 24.10 11.59 2.09
#